data_a19b7a00c7caa64b1fc791967a5d5069
#
_entry.id   a19b7a00c7caa64b1fc791967a5d5069
#
_cell.length_a   1.000
_cell.length_b   1.000
_cell.length_c   1.000
_cell.angle_alpha   90.00
_cell.angle_beta   90.00
_cell.angle_gamma   90.00
#
_symmetry.space_group_name_H-M   'P 1'
#
loop_
_entity.id
_entity.type
_entity.pdbx_description
1 polymer ?
#
loop_
_entity_poly.entity_id
_entity_poly.type
_entity_poly.pdbx_seq_one_letter_code
_entity_poly.pdbx_strand_id
1 'polypeptide(L)'
;IKGIAKSDLSNINDAGKKVITGLGTIVKAGDNVTVTSTSDTKTGRTTYTVNAVTPAVYTKADGTKVVKRPDGTFTTNVDGAPGNDVPASDVIVSFQDAAGNRTGGNSIVNNVGSAIDKPGTATGNTFLTKLDNAATDTPFAAVNVRDLKTTADALKANELHIAPTSGG
;
A
#
# COMPACT_ATOMS: atom_id res chain seq x y z
N ILE A 1 -6.20 40.19 47.20
CA ILE A 1 -5.08 40.01 46.28
C ILE A 1 -5.65 40.02 44.85
N LYS A 2 -5.28 41.02 44.05
CA LYS A 2 -5.67 41.07 42.64
C LYS A 2 -4.70 40.20 41.82
N GLY A 3 -5.21 39.41 40.87
CA GLY A 3 -4.39 38.69 39.87
C GLY A 3 -4.11 37.24 40.18
N ILE A 4 -4.79 36.62 41.16
CA ILE A 4 -4.69 35.17 41.39
C ILE A 4 -5.68 34.43 40.47
N ALA A 5 -5.18 33.44 39.74
CA ALA A 5 -6.05 32.53 38.96
C ALA A 5 -6.95 31.71 39.88
N LYS A 6 -8.23 31.58 39.58
CA LYS A 6 -9.14 30.68 40.27
C LYS A 6 -8.75 29.23 39.95
N SER A 7 -9.11 28.32 40.83
CA SER A 7 -8.82 26.89 40.63
C SER A 7 -9.45 26.31 39.38
N ASP A 8 -10.58 26.88 38.93
CA ASP A 8 -11.28 26.52 37.69
C ASP A 8 -10.83 27.33 36.47
N LEU A 9 -9.85 28.24 36.65
CA LEU A 9 -9.32 29.17 35.62
C LEU A 9 -10.38 30.10 34.99
N SER A 10 -11.56 30.24 35.59
CA SER A 10 -12.68 31.01 35.02
C SER A 10 -12.39 32.52 34.86
N ASN A 11 -11.39 33.06 35.55
CA ASN A 11 -10.97 34.45 35.53
C ASN A 11 -9.74 34.73 34.67
N ILE A 12 -9.26 33.77 33.89
CA ILE A 12 -8.14 33.96 32.97
C ILE A 12 -8.60 34.82 31.79
N ASN A 13 -7.83 35.86 31.48
CA ASN A 13 -8.06 36.71 30.32
C ASN A 13 -7.64 36.03 29.02
N ASP A 14 -7.91 36.67 27.88
CA ASP A 14 -7.62 36.09 26.56
C ASP A 14 -6.13 35.84 26.31
N ALA A 15 -5.22 36.62 26.93
CA ALA A 15 -3.79 36.38 26.85
C ALA A 15 -3.42 35.07 27.56
N GLY A 16 -3.95 34.83 28.77
CA GLY A 16 -3.76 33.56 29.49
C GLY A 16 -4.38 32.37 28.76
N LYS A 17 -5.57 32.53 28.15
CA LYS A 17 -6.18 31.50 27.33
C LYS A 17 -5.31 31.13 26.13
N LYS A 18 -4.70 32.12 25.46
CA LYS A 18 -3.76 31.88 24.34
C LYS A 18 -2.53 31.07 24.77
N VAL A 19 -1.98 31.34 25.96
CA VAL A 19 -0.86 30.56 26.48
C VAL A 19 -1.26 29.10 26.68
N ILE A 20 -2.41 28.82 27.31
CA ILE A 20 -2.92 27.49 27.55
C ILE A 20 -3.18 26.76 26.23
N THR A 21 -3.86 27.42 25.27
CA THR A 21 -4.13 26.85 23.95
C THR A 21 -2.85 26.61 23.17
N GLY A 22 -1.84 27.46 23.31
CA GLY A 22 -0.54 27.32 22.68
C GLY A 22 0.29 26.13 23.18
N LEU A 23 -0.03 25.60 24.36
CA LEU A 23 0.56 24.36 24.88
C LEU A 23 -0.09 23.09 24.29
N GLY A 24 -1.21 23.23 23.59
CA GLY A 24 -1.92 22.13 22.95
C GLY A 24 -1.16 21.61 21.72
N THR A 25 -1.36 20.33 21.44
CA THR A 25 -0.80 19.67 20.26
C THR A 25 -1.76 19.81 19.07
N ILE A 26 -1.24 20.21 17.92
CA ILE A 26 -1.97 20.20 16.64
C ILE A 26 -1.48 19.01 15.84
N VAL A 27 -2.40 18.13 15.46
CA VAL A 27 -2.12 17.00 14.56
C VAL A 27 -2.80 17.28 13.23
N LYS A 28 -2.03 17.33 12.14
CA LYS A 28 -2.52 17.53 10.78
C LYS A 28 -2.23 16.31 9.93
N ALA A 29 -3.16 15.95 9.03
CA ALA A 29 -2.89 14.95 8.02
C ALA A 29 -1.86 15.48 7.01
N GLY A 30 -0.89 14.64 6.68
CA GLY A 30 -0.04 14.78 5.50
C GLY A 30 -0.56 13.93 4.34
N ASP A 31 0.29 13.74 3.33
CA ASP A 31 -0.07 12.93 2.16
C ASP A 31 -0.32 11.46 2.56
N ASN A 32 -1.39 10.89 2.02
CA ASN A 32 -1.78 9.50 2.27
C ASN A 32 -1.99 9.13 3.76
N VAL A 33 -2.40 10.12 4.56
CA VAL A 33 -2.74 9.94 5.97
C VAL A 33 -4.07 10.61 6.25
N THR A 34 -4.94 9.94 7.00
CA THR A 34 -6.13 10.56 7.59
C THR A 34 -5.98 10.67 9.10
N VAL A 35 -6.47 11.76 9.66
CA VAL A 35 -6.50 11.99 11.10
C VAL A 35 -7.94 12.27 11.52
N THR A 36 -8.42 11.49 12.47
CA THR A 36 -9.68 11.75 13.17
C THR A 36 -9.40 12.06 14.64
N SER A 37 -10.26 12.81 15.28
CA SER A 37 -10.09 13.12 16.70
C SER A 37 -11.40 12.93 17.47
N THR A 38 -11.27 12.52 18.72
CA THR A 38 -12.37 12.42 19.68
C THR A 38 -11.93 13.05 20.98
N SER A 39 -12.74 13.95 21.52
CA SER A 39 -12.47 14.61 22.80
C SER A 39 -13.30 13.97 23.92
N ASP A 40 -12.62 13.61 24.99
CA ASP A 40 -13.26 13.14 26.22
C ASP A 40 -13.72 14.36 27.06
N THR A 41 -15.01 14.50 27.21
CA THR A 41 -15.62 15.62 27.95
C THR A 41 -15.34 15.59 29.45
N LYS A 42 -14.99 14.42 30.02
CA LYS A 42 -14.69 14.28 31.45
C LYS A 42 -13.27 14.67 31.78
N THR A 43 -12.33 14.30 30.94
CA THR A 43 -10.89 14.54 31.17
C THR A 43 -10.35 15.72 30.36
N GLY A 44 -11.09 16.24 29.37
CA GLY A 44 -10.67 17.26 28.44
C GLY A 44 -9.57 16.79 27.46
N ARG A 45 -9.23 15.49 27.45
CA ARG A 45 -8.21 14.93 26.57
C ARG A 45 -8.76 14.71 25.17
N THR A 46 -7.93 14.97 24.17
CA THR A 46 -8.22 14.63 22.78
C THR A 46 -7.39 13.41 22.37
N THR A 47 -8.06 12.40 21.86
CA THR A 47 -7.41 11.24 21.22
C THR A 47 -7.40 11.48 19.71
N TYR A 48 -6.24 11.37 19.11
CA TYR A 48 -6.07 11.41 17.65
C TYR A 48 -5.86 9.99 17.13
N THR A 49 -6.64 9.60 16.13
CA THR A 49 -6.44 8.36 15.40
C THR A 49 -5.83 8.69 14.05
N VAL A 50 -4.64 8.17 13.79
CA VAL A 50 -3.88 8.40 12.56
C VAL A 50 -3.92 7.13 11.73
N ASN A 51 -4.48 7.21 10.53
CA ASN A 51 -4.59 6.09 9.60
C ASN A 51 -3.80 6.35 8.32
N ALA A 52 -2.96 5.41 7.94
CA ALA A 52 -2.32 5.42 6.63
C ALA A 52 -3.33 5.00 5.55
N VAL A 53 -3.35 5.73 4.43
CA VAL A 53 -4.12 5.40 3.23
C VAL A 53 -3.15 4.87 2.19
N THR A 54 -3.09 3.56 2.04
CA THR A 54 -2.15 2.91 1.13
C THR A 54 -2.89 2.19 0.00
N PRO A 55 -2.37 2.21 -1.25
CA PRO A 55 -2.98 1.46 -2.34
C PRO A 55 -2.84 -0.06 -2.17
N ALA A 56 -1.85 -0.51 -1.39
CA ALA A 56 -1.61 -1.92 -1.09
C ALA A 56 -1.80 -2.18 0.40
N VAL A 57 -2.48 -3.27 0.74
CA VAL A 57 -2.78 -3.68 2.12
C VAL A 57 -2.62 -5.19 2.28
N TYR A 58 -2.36 -5.65 3.50
CA TYR A 58 -2.45 -7.07 3.82
C TYR A 58 -3.91 -7.51 3.87
N THR A 59 -4.20 -8.66 3.27
CA THR A 59 -5.52 -9.29 3.28
C THR A 59 -5.42 -10.81 3.40
N LYS A 60 -6.54 -11.44 3.72
CA LYS A 60 -6.78 -12.85 3.40
C LYS A 60 -7.18 -12.98 1.92
N ALA A 61 -7.24 -14.21 1.42
CA ALA A 61 -7.63 -14.49 0.03
C ALA A 61 -9.04 -13.98 -0.33
N ASP A 62 -9.94 -13.86 0.63
CA ASP A 62 -11.29 -13.35 0.48
C ASP A 62 -11.39 -11.81 0.48
N GLY A 63 -10.24 -11.11 0.57
CA GLY A 63 -10.17 -9.65 0.62
C GLY A 63 -10.37 -9.07 2.03
N THR A 64 -10.57 -9.88 3.05
CA THR A 64 -10.63 -9.42 4.44
C THR A 64 -9.33 -8.74 4.83
N LYS A 65 -9.38 -7.49 5.28
CA LYS A 65 -8.20 -6.72 5.68
C LYS A 65 -7.52 -7.37 6.87
N VAL A 66 -6.20 -7.41 6.81
CA VAL A 66 -5.33 -7.91 7.87
C VAL A 66 -4.39 -6.79 8.32
N VAL A 67 -4.19 -6.68 9.62
CA VAL A 67 -3.28 -5.70 10.24
C VAL A 67 -2.05 -6.44 10.76
N LYS A 68 -0.87 -5.92 10.47
CA LYS A 68 0.39 -6.39 11.05
C LYS A 68 0.62 -5.67 12.37
N ARG A 69 0.85 -6.43 13.43
CA ARG A 69 1.20 -5.89 14.76
C ARG A 69 2.69 -5.55 14.86
N PRO A 70 3.10 -4.74 15.84
CA PRO A 70 4.51 -4.40 16.07
C PRO A 70 5.41 -5.61 16.34
N ASP A 71 4.87 -6.69 16.89
CA ASP A 71 5.58 -7.96 17.14
C ASP A 71 5.74 -8.83 15.88
N GLY A 72 5.22 -8.38 14.74
CA GLY A 72 5.30 -9.08 13.46
C GLY A 72 4.16 -10.05 13.19
N THR A 73 3.27 -10.29 14.15
CA THR A 73 2.07 -11.14 13.96
C THR A 73 0.96 -10.40 13.20
N PHE A 74 -0.06 -11.14 12.77
CA PHE A 74 -1.17 -10.61 11.97
C PHE A 74 -2.51 -10.88 12.63
N THR A 75 -3.47 -9.96 12.42
CA THR A 75 -4.83 -10.05 12.94
C THR A 75 -5.83 -9.40 11.98
N THR A 76 -7.11 -9.79 12.07
CA THR A 76 -8.21 -9.07 11.42
C THR A 76 -8.77 -7.93 12.26
N ASN A 77 -8.31 -7.74 13.51
CA ASN A 77 -8.68 -6.60 14.33
C ASN A 77 -8.03 -5.32 13.78
N VAL A 78 -8.85 -4.37 13.35
CA VAL A 78 -8.39 -3.13 12.67
C VAL A 78 -7.51 -2.23 13.56
N ASP A 79 -7.63 -2.34 14.87
CA ASP A 79 -6.83 -1.61 15.88
C ASP A 79 -5.58 -2.39 16.32
N GLY A 80 -5.36 -3.59 15.77
CA GLY A 80 -4.25 -4.47 16.15
C GLY A 80 -4.42 -5.15 17.51
N ALA A 81 -5.61 -5.05 18.15
CA ALA A 81 -5.88 -5.69 19.44
C ALA A 81 -5.63 -7.20 19.41
N PRO A 82 -5.38 -7.84 20.55
CA PRO A 82 -5.26 -9.29 20.66
C PRO A 82 -6.49 -10.03 20.14
N GLY A 83 -6.30 -11.25 19.66
CA GLY A 83 -7.32 -12.11 19.08
C GLY A 83 -7.46 -11.96 17.57
N ASN A 84 -8.30 -12.81 16.99
CA ASN A 84 -8.53 -12.92 15.54
C ASN A 84 -7.22 -13.03 14.74
N ASP A 85 -6.29 -13.82 15.25
CA ASP A 85 -4.97 -14.00 14.67
C ASP A 85 -5.06 -14.69 13.31
N VAL A 86 -4.22 -14.23 12.39
CA VAL A 86 -4.13 -14.78 11.03
C VAL A 86 -2.74 -15.37 10.85
N PRO A 87 -2.63 -16.66 10.49
CA PRO A 87 -1.34 -17.25 10.14
C PRO A 87 -0.66 -16.48 9.00
N ALA A 88 0.65 -16.30 9.07
CA ALA A 88 1.39 -15.58 8.03
C ALA A 88 1.26 -16.23 6.64
N SER A 89 1.05 -17.55 6.58
CA SER A 89 0.77 -18.29 5.34
C SER A 89 -0.52 -17.87 4.64
N ASP A 90 -1.48 -17.32 5.37
CA ASP A 90 -2.79 -16.93 4.86
C ASP A 90 -2.85 -15.43 4.50
N VAL A 91 -1.73 -14.72 4.73
CA VAL A 91 -1.62 -13.29 4.46
C VAL A 91 -1.07 -13.06 3.07
N ILE A 92 -1.81 -12.29 2.28
CA ILE A 92 -1.38 -11.82 0.96
C ILE A 92 -1.40 -10.29 0.90
N VAL A 93 -0.75 -9.72 -0.10
CA VAL A 93 -0.84 -8.28 -0.40
C VAL A 93 -1.88 -8.08 -1.49
N SER A 94 -2.89 -7.27 -1.21
CA SER A 94 -3.92 -6.89 -2.17
C SER A 94 -3.85 -5.41 -2.48
N PHE A 95 -3.98 -5.04 -3.75
CA PHE A 95 -4.25 -3.67 -4.13
C PHE A 95 -5.71 -3.35 -3.91
N GLN A 96 -6.00 -2.12 -3.47
CA GLN A 96 -7.36 -1.64 -3.30
C GLN A 96 -7.63 -0.49 -4.27
N ASP A 97 -8.86 -0.42 -4.78
CA ASP A 97 -9.30 0.69 -5.61
C ASP A 97 -9.61 1.94 -4.78
N ALA A 98 -10.00 3.04 -5.43
CA ALA A 98 -10.32 4.30 -4.76
C ALA A 98 -11.48 4.20 -3.76
N ALA A 99 -12.34 3.20 -3.89
CA ALA A 99 -13.44 2.92 -2.97
C ALA A 99 -13.04 1.97 -1.83
N GLY A 100 -11.81 1.46 -1.84
CA GLY A 100 -11.30 0.52 -0.83
C GLY A 100 -11.66 -0.95 -1.11
N ASN A 101 -12.16 -1.30 -2.31
CA ASN A 101 -12.41 -2.68 -2.69
C ASN A 101 -11.08 -3.40 -2.92
N ARG A 102 -10.96 -4.61 -2.38
CA ARG A 102 -9.75 -5.44 -2.39
C ARG A 102 -9.92 -6.77 -3.13
N THR A 103 -11.07 -6.93 -3.77
CA THR A 103 -11.42 -8.09 -4.61
C THR A 103 -12.09 -7.60 -5.89
N GLY A 104 -12.19 -8.45 -6.91
CA GLY A 104 -12.90 -8.12 -8.16
C GLY A 104 -12.02 -7.51 -9.26
N GLY A 105 -10.71 -7.34 -9.05
CA GLY A 105 -9.76 -6.93 -10.08
C GLY A 105 -9.90 -5.48 -10.56
N ASN A 106 -10.44 -4.58 -9.72
CA ASN A 106 -10.70 -3.19 -10.08
C ASN A 106 -9.46 -2.27 -10.01
N SER A 107 -8.33 -2.78 -9.49
CA SER A 107 -7.09 -2.00 -9.37
C SER A 107 -6.15 -2.33 -10.52
N ILE A 108 -5.68 -1.31 -11.23
CA ILE A 108 -4.66 -1.44 -12.27
C ILE A 108 -3.33 -0.97 -11.68
N VAL A 109 -2.33 -1.87 -11.69
CA VAL A 109 -0.95 -1.52 -11.30
C VAL A 109 -0.25 -0.95 -12.52
N ASN A 110 0.08 0.34 -12.48
CA ASN A 110 0.75 1.06 -13.55
C ASN A 110 2.20 1.36 -13.19
N ASN A 111 2.99 1.79 -14.18
CA ASN A 111 4.40 2.15 -14.03
C ASN A 111 5.29 0.99 -13.55
N VAL A 112 4.96 -0.22 -13.96
CA VAL A 112 5.74 -1.43 -13.69
C VAL A 112 6.87 -1.53 -14.73
N GLY A 113 8.12 -1.44 -14.27
CA GLY A 113 9.30 -1.61 -15.12
C GLY A 113 9.44 -3.05 -15.63
N SER A 114 10.13 -3.23 -16.75
CA SER A 114 10.46 -4.58 -17.24
C SER A 114 11.53 -5.21 -16.36
N ALA A 115 11.25 -6.42 -15.86
CA ALA A 115 12.25 -7.27 -15.23
C ALA A 115 13.07 -8.07 -16.26
N ILE A 116 12.56 -8.17 -17.49
CA ILE A 116 13.18 -8.91 -18.61
C ILE A 116 14.16 -8.02 -19.34
N ASP A 117 13.73 -6.84 -19.77
CA ASP A 117 14.52 -5.86 -20.52
C ASP A 117 14.89 -4.65 -19.65
N LYS A 118 15.52 -4.92 -18.51
CA LYS A 118 15.96 -3.88 -17.58
C LYS A 118 17.22 -3.17 -18.09
N PRO A 119 17.44 -1.88 -17.73
CA PRO A 119 18.68 -1.17 -18.04
C PRO A 119 19.91 -1.94 -17.52
N GLY A 120 20.97 -2.01 -18.34
CA GLY A 120 22.20 -2.74 -18.00
C GLY A 120 22.18 -4.22 -18.39
N THR A 121 21.11 -4.75 -18.97
CA THR A 121 21.11 -6.09 -19.59
C THR A 121 22.07 -6.10 -20.78
N ALA A 122 22.88 -7.14 -20.92
CA ALA A 122 23.88 -7.26 -21.97
C ALA A 122 23.28 -7.00 -23.37
N THR A 123 23.94 -6.10 -24.11
CA THR A 123 23.61 -5.82 -25.51
C THR A 123 23.92 -7.06 -26.35
N GLY A 124 23.01 -7.42 -27.27
CA GLY A 124 23.19 -8.57 -28.17
C GLY A 124 22.34 -9.79 -27.81
N ASN A 125 21.75 -9.86 -26.64
CA ASN A 125 20.82 -10.95 -26.31
C ASN A 125 19.45 -10.71 -26.97
N THR A 126 18.86 -11.77 -27.51
CA THR A 126 17.46 -11.74 -27.96
C THR A 126 16.54 -11.55 -26.76
N PHE A 127 15.30 -11.10 -27.00
CA PHE A 127 14.33 -10.96 -25.92
C PHE A 127 14.04 -12.29 -25.22
N LEU A 128 14.00 -13.41 -25.96
CA LEU A 128 13.77 -14.74 -25.36
C LEU A 128 14.95 -15.15 -24.45
N THR A 129 16.19 -14.86 -24.83
CA THR A 129 17.35 -15.12 -23.95
C THR A 129 17.27 -14.25 -22.68
N LYS A 130 16.84 -13.00 -22.79
CA LYS A 130 16.62 -12.13 -21.61
C LYS A 130 15.49 -12.67 -20.70
N LEU A 131 14.44 -13.23 -21.30
CA LEU A 131 13.34 -13.87 -20.55
C LEU A 131 13.83 -15.11 -19.77
N ASP A 132 14.64 -15.98 -20.40
CA ASP A 132 15.22 -17.14 -19.73
C ASP A 132 16.10 -16.73 -18.54
N ASN A 133 16.92 -15.68 -18.72
CA ASN A 133 17.74 -15.13 -17.63
C ASN A 133 16.86 -14.55 -16.51
N ALA A 134 15.83 -13.79 -16.85
CA ALA A 134 14.92 -13.22 -15.84
C ALA A 134 14.15 -14.28 -15.08
N ALA A 135 13.77 -15.41 -15.73
CA ALA A 135 13.12 -16.53 -15.08
C ALA A 135 14.02 -17.20 -14.01
N THR A 136 15.33 -17.08 -14.15
CA THR A 136 16.32 -17.57 -13.18
C THR A 136 16.63 -16.52 -12.11
N ASP A 137 16.88 -15.29 -12.53
CA ASP A 137 17.40 -14.22 -11.66
C ASP A 137 16.30 -13.54 -10.84
N THR A 138 15.10 -13.38 -11.41
CA THR A 138 13.97 -12.64 -10.82
C THR A 138 12.63 -13.33 -11.06
N PRO A 139 12.48 -14.62 -10.68
CA PRO A 139 11.32 -15.45 -11.03
C PRO A 139 9.99 -14.93 -10.48
N PHE A 140 10.03 -14.08 -9.46
CA PHE A 140 8.84 -13.53 -8.80
C PHE A 140 8.56 -12.07 -9.18
N ALA A 141 9.24 -11.54 -10.20
CA ALA A 141 8.99 -10.19 -10.67
C ALA A 141 7.68 -10.11 -11.48
N ALA A 142 7.02 -8.95 -11.41
CA ALA A 142 5.84 -8.70 -12.23
C ALA A 142 6.22 -8.49 -13.70
N VAL A 143 5.34 -8.95 -14.60
CA VAL A 143 5.44 -8.72 -16.05
C VAL A 143 4.49 -7.58 -16.44
N ASN A 144 4.96 -6.64 -17.25
CA ASN A 144 4.13 -5.58 -17.80
C ASN A 144 3.57 -5.94 -19.19
N VAL A 145 2.62 -5.15 -19.69
CA VAL A 145 1.96 -5.41 -20.98
C VAL A 145 2.94 -5.39 -22.16
N ARG A 146 3.99 -4.56 -22.09
CA ARG A 146 5.04 -4.51 -23.14
C ARG A 146 5.82 -5.82 -23.20
N ASP A 147 6.20 -6.37 -22.05
CA ASP A 147 6.92 -7.63 -21.97
C ASP A 147 6.11 -8.76 -22.56
N LEU A 148 4.81 -8.83 -22.22
CA LEU A 148 3.89 -9.83 -22.77
C LEU A 148 3.77 -9.69 -24.30
N LYS A 149 3.59 -8.47 -24.81
CA LYS A 149 3.51 -8.22 -26.26
C LYS A 149 4.81 -8.62 -26.98
N THR A 150 5.96 -8.26 -26.43
CA THR A 150 7.26 -8.61 -27.01
C THR A 150 7.50 -10.11 -27.00
N THR A 151 7.08 -10.80 -25.95
CA THR A 151 7.12 -12.30 -25.87
C THR A 151 6.27 -12.90 -26.99
N ALA A 152 5.02 -12.45 -27.14
CA ALA A 152 4.11 -12.94 -28.17
C ALA A 152 4.68 -12.72 -29.58
N ASP A 153 5.26 -11.55 -29.86
CA ASP A 153 5.87 -11.23 -31.14
C ASP A 153 7.11 -12.12 -31.42
N ALA A 154 7.94 -12.35 -30.41
CA ALA A 154 9.11 -13.22 -30.54
C ALA A 154 8.74 -14.67 -30.82
N LEU A 155 7.69 -15.19 -30.14
CA LEU A 155 7.18 -16.52 -30.39
C LEU A 155 6.59 -16.64 -31.79
N LYS A 156 5.80 -15.66 -32.22
CA LYS A 156 5.25 -15.62 -33.57
C LYS A 156 6.32 -15.57 -34.64
N ALA A 157 7.41 -14.83 -34.46
CA ALA A 157 8.54 -14.77 -35.37
C ALA A 157 9.29 -16.10 -35.50
N ASN A 158 9.20 -16.97 -34.49
CA ASN A 158 9.83 -18.30 -34.46
C ASN A 158 8.86 -19.43 -34.90
N GLU A 159 7.63 -19.11 -35.29
CA GLU A 159 6.72 -20.12 -35.85
C GLU A 159 7.26 -20.70 -37.16
N LEU A 160 7.23 -22.04 -37.24
CA LEU A 160 7.58 -22.75 -38.49
C LEU A 160 6.38 -22.67 -39.44
N HIS A 161 6.52 -21.89 -40.51
CA HIS A 161 5.53 -21.85 -41.59
C HIS A 161 5.79 -22.99 -42.57
N ILE A 162 4.92 -24.00 -42.54
CA ILE A 162 4.89 -25.05 -43.55
C ILE A 162 4.03 -24.52 -44.71
N ALA A 163 4.64 -24.08 -45.81
CA ALA A 163 3.94 -23.76 -47.05
C ALA A 163 3.47 -25.07 -47.69
N PRO A 164 2.20 -25.17 -48.19
CA PRO A 164 1.81 -26.33 -48.95
C PRO A 164 2.67 -26.36 -50.22
N THR A 165 3.41 -27.47 -50.39
CA THR A 165 4.06 -27.77 -51.68
C THR A 165 2.94 -27.88 -52.70
N SER A 166 2.84 -26.97 -53.64
CA SER A 166 2.03 -27.17 -54.84
C SER A 166 2.62 -28.37 -55.58
N GLY A 167 1.98 -29.54 -55.40
CA GLY A 167 2.24 -30.70 -56.25
C GLY A 167 1.94 -30.33 -57.66
N GLY A 168 2.92 -30.50 -58.51
CA GLY A 168 2.75 -30.43 -59.96
C GLY A 168 1.92 -31.59 -60.50
#